data_d84e8ac12947107f276fa43b45078109
#
_entry.id   d84e8ac12947107f276fa43b45078109
#
_cell.length_a   1.000
_cell.length_b   1.000
_cell.length_c   1.000
_cell.angle_alpha   90.00
_cell.angle_beta   90.00
_cell.angle_gamma   90.00
#
_symmetry.space_group_name_H-M   'P 1'
#
loop_
_entity.id
_entity.type
_entity.pdbx_description
1 polymer ?
#
loop_
_entity_poly.entity_id
_entity_poly.type
_entity_poly.pdbx_seq_one_letter_code
_entity_poly.pdbx_strand_id
1 'polypeptide(L)'
;MTETRQAAPPHPAAPGPAGDGAVGDGAPRRPALSPSRAADFKQCPLLYRLRAIDRLPEAPTPAQVRGTLVHAVLDRLYALPAAERVPAAARALVAPVGAELCAADPELAAVLPAVLTTAPDGHAEVDRLLDAYFALEDPRLLEPEAREQLVEVERESGVPLRGYVDRVDALAGGGYRLVDYKTGAAPGPAHEGRALFQMKFYALVLLLLRGRAPRELHLLYLNGPLALRFTPDEEQLRRFGRTLDALWAAIRAAGATGEFRPNPGPLCASCTHRVRCPAWDGVPPPYPGWPEPG
;
A
#
# COMPACT_ATOMS: atom_id res chain seq x y z
N MET A 1 -38.02 1.84 27.55
CA MET A 1 -37.50 2.72 26.49
C MET A 1 -36.47 1.90 25.74
N THR A 2 -36.84 1.39 24.57
CA THR A 2 -36.05 0.48 23.78
C THR A 2 -35.28 1.30 22.76
N GLU A 3 -33.99 1.42 22.94
CA GLU A 3 -33.10 2.18 22.06
C GLU A 3 -32.75 1.30 20.83
N THR A 4 -33.29 1.68 19.69
CA THR A 4 -33.05 1.00 18.40
C THR A 4 -31.70 1.47 17.89
N ARG A 5 -30.67 0.62 17.98
CA ARG A 5 -29.37 0.85 17.32
C ARG A 5 -29.56 0.81 15.80
N GLN A 6 -29.42 1.96 15.19
CA GLN A 6 -29.39 2.13 13.74
C GLN A 6 -28.05 1.55 13.19
N ALA A 7 -28.15 0.55 12.33
CA ALA A 7 -26.97 -0.03 11.66
C ALA A 7 -26.37 1.04 10.74
N ALA A 8 -25.04 1.17 10.79
CA ALA A 8 -24.30 2.03 9.87
C ALA A 8 -24.45 1.52 8.42
N PRO A 9 -24.48 2.40 7.41
CA PRO A 9 -24.57 2.00 6.03
C PRO A 9 -23.29 1.23 5.60
N PRO A 10 -23.41 0.30 4.65
CA PRO A 10 -22.24 -0.44 4.16
C PRO A 10 -21.25 0.51 3.49
N HIS A 11 -19.98 0.45 3.91
CA HIS A 11 -18.89 1.15 3.25
C HIS A 11 -18.72 0.63 1.82
N PRO A 12 -18.50 1.49 0.81
CA PRO A 12 -18.11 1.05 -0.51
C PRO A 12 -16.75 0.32 -0.41
N ALA A 13 -16.62 -0.78 -1.15
CA ALA A 13 -15.39 -1.56 -1.23
C ALA A 13 -14.23 -0.64 -1.63
N ALA A 14 -13.22 -0.53 -0.77
CA ALA A 14 -12.00 0.18 -1.10
C ALA A 14 -11.17 -0.65 -2.09
N PRO A 15 -10.59 -0.04 -3.13
CA PRO A 15 -9.64 -0.71 -4.00
C PRO A 15 -8.39 -1.06 -3.19
N GLY A 16 -7.94 -2.31 -3.29
CA GLY A 16 -6.71 -2.79 -2.67
C GLY A 16 -5.47 -1.99 -3.09
N PRO A 17 -4.30 -2.21 -2.48
CA PRO A 17 -3.06 -1.49 -2.75
C PRO A 17 -2.42 -1.89 -4.07
N ALA A 18 -3.17 -1.80 -5.16
CA ALA A 18 -2.59 -1.58 -6.48
C ALA A 18 -2.00 -0.17 -6.42
N GLY A 19 -0.76 -0.01 -6.82
CA GLY A 19 -0.10 1.29 -6.84
C GLY A 19 -1.07 2.37 -7.33
N ASP A 20 -0.96 3.60 -6.85
CA ASP A 20 -1.84 4.80 -7.05
C ASP A 20 -2.58 4.93 -8.41
N GLY A 21 -2.94 3.83 -9.02
CA GLY A 21 -3.71 3.66 -10.24
C GLY A 21 -5.19 3.84 -9.96
N ALA A 22 -5.66 5.02 -10.30
CA ALA A 22 -7.00 5.40 -10.72
C ALA A 22 -8.16 4.46 -10.36
N VAL A 23 -8.84 4.73 -9.26
CA VAL A 23 -10.29 4.59 -9.24
C VAL A 23 -10.88 5.99 -9.39
N GLY A 24 -11.74 6.12 -10.40
CA GLY A 24 -12.20 7.31 -11.02
C GLY A 24 -12.65 8.44 -10.10
N ASP A 25 -12.04 9.54 -10.34
CA ASP A 25 -12.63 10.86 -10.31
C ASP A 25 -11.77 11.70 -11.26
N GLY A 26 -12.34 12.11 -12.40
CA GLY A 26 -11.63 12.76 -13.51
C GLY A 26 -11.05 14.15 -13.22
N ALA A 27 -10.86 14.52 -11.97
CA ALA A 27 -10.18 15.75 -11.57
C ALA A 27 -8.66 15.52 -11.43
N PRO A 28 -7.80 16.42 -11.90
CA PRO A 28 -6.36 16.36 -11.69
C PRO A 28 -6.08 16.48 -10.19
N ARG A 29 -5.80 15.33 -9.54
CA ARG A 29 -5.45 15.33 -8.12
C ARG A 29 -4.05 15.92 -7.93
N ARG A 30 -3.91 16.79 -6.91
CA ARG A 30 -2.60 17.33 -6.49
C ARG A 30 -1.59 16.18 -6.31
N PRO A 31 -0.35 16.34 -6.83
CA PRO A 31 0.70 15.39 -6.51
C PRO A 31 0.88 15.28 -4.99
N ALA A 32 0.86 14.07 -4.46
CA ALA A 32 1.09 13.79 -3.05
C ALA A 32 2.20 12.75 -2.91
N LEU A 33 2.93 12.79 -1.81
CA LEU A 33 3.96 11.81 -1.51
C LEU A 33 3.29 10.60 -0.84
N SER A 34 3.54 9.41 -1.40
CA SER A 34 3.20 8.12 -0.80
C SER A 34 4.47 7.31 -0.52
N PRO A 35 4.42 6.23 0.25
CA PRO A 35 5.58 5.36 0.44
C PRO A 35 6.16 4.82 -0.86
N SER A 36 5.31 4.43 -1.82
CA SER A 36 5.73 3.94 -3.14
C SER A 36 6.39 5.04 -3.96
N ARG A 37 5.78 6.22 -4.06
CA ARG A 37 6.35 7.36 -4.78
C ARG A 37 7.67 7.84 -4.19
N ALA A 38 7.78 7.86 -2.86
CA ALA A 38 9.02 8.14 -2.16
C ALA A 38 10.11 7.11 -2.49
N ALA A 39 9.75 5.83 -2.54
CA ALA A 39 10.66 4.75 -2.91
C ALA A 39 11.10 4.87 -4.38
N ASP A 40 10.18 5.16 -5.30
CA ASP A 40 10.48 5.34 -6.72
C ASP A 40 11.48 6.47 -6.94
N PHE A 41 11.26 7.65 -6.34
CA PHE A 41 12.17 8.78 -6.50
C PHE A 41 13.56 8.50 -5.89
N LYS A 42 13.61 7.89 -4.71
CA LYS A 42 14.87 7.47 -4.07
C LYS A 42 15.62 6.44 -4.89
N GLN A 43 14.90 5.53 -5.54
CA GLN A 43 15.49 4.52 -6.41
C GLN A 43 15.98 5.14 -7.72
N CYS A 44 15.13 5.93 -8.38
CA CYS A 44 15.43 6.54 -9.67
C CYS A 44 14.46 7.71 -9.93
N PRO A 45 14.92 8.97 -9.94
CA PRO A 45 14.06 10.11 -10.24
C PRO A 45 13.27 9.97 -11.56
N LEU A 46 13.90 9.42 -12.62
CA LEU A 46 13.20 9.17 -13.87
C LEU A 46 12.04 8.15 -13.72
N LEU A 47 12.22 7.10 -12.92
CA LEU A 47 11.15 6.12 -12.64
C LEU A 47 9.96 6.82 -11.96
N TYR A 48 10.24 7.67 -10.95
CA TYR A 48 9.20 8.47 -10.32
C TYR A 48 8.44 9.32 -11.35
N ARG A 49 9.14 10.01 -12.26
CA ARG A 49 8.50 10.80 -13.30
C ARG A 49 7.59 9.93 -14.17
N LEU A 50 8.10 8.83 -14.72
CA LEU A 50 7.36 7.98 -15.64
C LEU A 50 6.09 7.39 -14.99
N ARG A 51 6.15 7.07 -13.67
CA ARG A 51 5.02 6.51 -12.91
C ARG A 51 4.06 7.57 -12.37
N ALA A 52 4.59 8.63 -11.76
CA ALA A 52 3.79 9.56 -10.97
C ALA A 52 3.34 10.79 -11.77
N ILE A 53 4.12 11.25 -12.75
CA ILE A 53 3.85 12.44 -13.56
C ILE A 53 3.33 12.03 -14.93
N ASP A 54 4.12 11.27 -15.69
CA ASP A 54 3.75 10.79 -17.03
C ASP A 54 2.65 9.73 -16.98
N ARG A 55 2.48 9.04 -15.83
CA ARG A 55 1.48 7.99 -15.57
C ARG A 55 1.46 6.91 -16.65
N LEU A 56 2.65 6.47 -17.05
CA LEU A 56 2.76 5.42 -18.06
C LEU A 56 2.19 4.11 -17.50
N PRO A 57 1.37 3.40 -18.27
CA PRO A 57 0.78 2.15 -17.81
C PRO A 57 1.85 1.08 -17.57
N GLU A 58 1.67 0.33 -16.53
CA GLU A 58 2.46 -0.86 -16.18
C GLU A 58 1.52 -2.02 -15.91
N ALA A 59 1.67 -3.10 -16.63
CA ALA A 59 0.89 -4.30 -16.33
C ALA A 59 1.23 -4.80 -14.92
N PRO A 60 0.23 -5.09 -14.09
CA PRO A 60 0.48 -5.60 -12.76
C PRO A 60 1.11 -6.99 -12.82
N THR A 61 2.09 -7.24 -11.95
CA THR A 61 2.71 -8.56 -11.86
C THR A 61 1.81 -9.56 -11.12
N PRO A 62 1.94 -10.88 -11.39
CA PRO A 62 1.19 -11.89 -10.64
C PRO A 62 1.33 -11.77 -9.12
N ALA A 63 2.52 -11.37 -8.64
CA ALA A 63 2.76 -11.17 -7.20
C ALA A 63 1.97 -9.97 -6.64
N GLN A 64 1.87 -8.86 -7.39
CA GLN A 64 1.06 -7.71 -7.01
C GLN A 64 -0.43 -8.06 -6.98
N VAL A 65 -0.93 -8.73 -8.03
CA VAL A 65 -2.34 -9.14 -8.14
C VAL A 65 -2.72 -10.10 -7.01
N ARG A 66 -1.85 -11.06 -6.69
CA ARG A 66 -2.03 -11.95 -5.53
C ARG A 66 -2.07 -11.17 -4.21
N GLY A 67 -1.18 -10.20 -4.04
CA GLY A 67 -1.18 -9.31 -2.88
C GLY A 67 -2.50 -8.57 -2.75
N THR A 68 -2.96 -7.93 -3.81
CA THR A 68 -4.25 -7.22 -3.86
C THR A 68 -5.43 -8.13 -3.46
N LEU A 69 -5.46 -9.36 -4.00
CA LEU A 69 -6.50 -10.33 -3.64
C LEU A 69 -6.48 -10.69 -2.15
N VAL A 70 -5.29 -10.99 -1.60
CA VAL A 70 -5.16 -11.38 -0.19
C VAL A 70 -5.58 -10.24 0.74
N HIS A 71 -5.15 -9.00 0.48
CA HIS A 71 -5.59 -7.83 1.25
C HIS A 71 -7.10 -7.64 1.21
N ALA A 72 -7.71 -7.73 0.02
CA ALA A 72 -9.15 -7.61 -0.15
C ALA A 72 -9.92 -8.74 0.58
N VAL A 73 -9.41 -9.97 0.56
CA VAL A 73 -10.00 -11.10 1.30
C VAL A 73 -9.91 -10.86 2.81
N LEU A 74 -8.77 -10.40 3.32
CA LEU A 74 -8.60 -10.08 4.75
C LEU A 74 -9.49 -8.91 5.17
N ASP A 75 -9.61 -7.87 4.36
CA ASP A 75 -10.56 -6.79 4.62
C ASP A 75 -12.00 -7.32 4.71
N ARG A 76 -12.42 -8.13 3.74
CA ARG A 76 -13.76 -8.72 3.72
C ARG A 76 -14.00 -9.69 4.87
N LEU A 77 -12.99 -10.44 5.31
CA LEU A 77 -13.06 -11.33 6.48
C LEU A 77 -13.43 -10.54 7.74
N TYR A 78 -12.85 -9.38 7.94
CA TYR A 78 -13.18 -8.52 9.09
C TYR A 78 -14.57 -7.86 9.02
N ALA A 79 -15.23 -7.89 7.87
CA ALA A 79 -16.64 -7.50 7.76
C ALA A 79 -17.59 -8.55 8.32
N LEU A 80 -17.13 -9.81 8.50
CA LEU A 80 -17.91 -10.87 9.11
C LEU A 80 -18.00 -10.69 10.64
N PRO A 81 -19.05 -11.24 11.28
CA PRO A 81 -19.09 -11.39 12.74
C PRO A 81 -17.83 -12.10 13.27
N ALA A 82 -17.32 -11.69 14.43
CA ALA A 82 -16.06 -12.23 14.96
C ALA A 82 -16.00 -13.75 15.00
N ALA A 83 -17.09 -14.41 15.41
CA ALA A 83 -17.16 -15.88 15.48
C ALA A 83 -17.01 -16.59 14.12
N GLU A 84 -17.29 -15.88 13.01
CA GLU A 84 -17.24 -16.40 11.65
C GLU A 84 -15.88 -16.17 10.96
N ARG A 85 -14.97 -15.42 11.59
CA ARG A 85 -13.64 -15.13 11.05
C ARG A 85 -12.70 -16.32 11.20
N VAL A 86 -12.96 -17.36 10.43
CA VAL A 86 -12.24 -18.64 10.46
C VAL A 86 -11.57 -18.93 9.11
N PRO A 87 -10.54 -19.81 9.06
CA PRO A 87 -9.84 -20.13 7.81
C PRO A 87 -10.76 -20.54 6.65
N ALA A 88 -11.79 -21.34 6.94
CA ALA A 88 -12.77 -21.77 5.92
C ALA A 88 -13.54 -20.57 5.31
N ALA A 89 -13.92 -19.58 6.12
CA ALA A 89 -14.59 -18.38 5.65
C ALA A 89 -13.66 -17.53 4.77
N ALA A 90 -12.39 -17.37 5.16
CA ALA A 90 -11.41 -16.63 4.35
C ALA A 90 -11.22 -17.28 2.97
N ARG A 91 -11.08 -18.61 2.91
CA ARG A 91 -10.99 -19.34 1.62
C ARG A 91 -12.25 -19.19 0.78
N ALA A 92 -13.43 -19.24 1.40
CA ALA A 92 -14.71 -19.06 0.70
C ALA A 92 -14.85 -17.65 0.08
N LEU A 93 -14.17 -16.64 0.63
CA LEU A 93 -14.15 -15.27 0.11
C LEU A 93 -13.24 -15.10 -1.11
N VAL A 94 -12.30 -15.99 -1.40
CA VAL A 94 -11.31 -15.82 -2.50
C VAL A 94 -12.01 -15.66 -3.85
N ALA A 95 -12.94 -16.55 -4.17
CA ALA A 95 -13.62 -16.51 -5.49
C ALA A 95 -14.54 -15.28 -5.66
N PRO A 96 -15.45 -14.93 -4.74
CA PRO A 96 -16.30 -13.77 -4.89
C PRO A 96 -15.51 -12.46 -4.88
N VAL A 97 -14.50 -12.29 -4.01
CA VAL A 97 -13.65 -11.11 -3.97
C VAL A 97 -12.81 -11.00 -5.25
N GLY A 98 -12.28 -12.11 -5.76
CA GLY A 98 -11.59 -12.12 -7.04
C GLY A 98 -12.47 -11.68 -8.21
N ALA A 99 -13.74 -12.12 -8.24
CA ALA A 99 -14.70 -11.68 -9.25
C ALA A 99 -15.02 -10.18 -9.14
N GLU A 100 -15.18 -9.66 -7.93
CA GLU A 100 -15.40 -8.22 -7.69
C GLU A 100 -14.20 -7.38 -8.16
N LEU A 101 -12.96 -7.81 -7.87
CA LEU A 101 -11.74 -7.14 -8.31
C LEU A 101 -11.63 -7.12 -9.84
N CYS A 102 -11.92 -8.25 -10.50
CA CYS A 102 -11.92 -8.31 -11.98
C CYS A 102 -13.00 -7.42 -12.61
N ALA A 103 -14.16 -7.30 -11.98
CA ALA A 103 -15.22 -6.42 -12.47
C ALA A 103 -14.87 -4.94 -12.30
N ALA A 104 -14.10 -4.58 -11.27
CA ALA A 104 -13.72 -3.21 -10.98
C ALA A 104 -12.49 -2.73 -11.77
N ASP A 105 -11.57 -3.63 -12.14
CA ASP A 105 -10.29 -3.28 -12.75
C ASP A 105 -9.93 -4.25 -13.90
N PRO A 106 -9.98 -3.78 -15.17
CA PRO A 106 -9.62 -4.58 -16.34
C PRO A 106 -8.18 -5.10 -16.33
N GLU A 107 -7.23 -4.39 -15.70
CA GLU A 107 -5.83 -4.84 -15.59
C GLU A 107 -5.72 -6.03 -14.65
N LEU A 108 -6.46 -6.01 -13.54
CA LEU A 108 -6.57 -7.17 -12.64
C LEU A 108 -7.28 -8.34 -13.34
N ALA A 109 -8.34 -8.07 -14.10
CA ALA A 109 -9.06 -9.09 -14.84
C ALA A 109 -8.18 -9.83 -15.86
N ALA A 110 -7.19 -9.16 -16.43
CA ALA A 110 -6.25 -9.78 -17.36
C ALA A 110 -5.27 -10.77 -16.70
N VAL A 111 -4.97 -10.59 -15.41
CA VAL A 111 -3.89 -11.34 -14.71
C VAL A 111 -4.43 -12.30 -13.64
N LEU A 112 -5.48 -11.90 -12.91
CA LEU A 112 -5.97 -12.64 -11.75
C LEU A 112 -6.42 -14.08 -12.08
N PRO A 113 -7.12 -14.37 -13.18
CA PRO A 113 -7.47 -15.74 -13.53
C PRO A 113 -6.23 -16.64 -13.67
N ALA A 114 -5.15 -16.12 -14.26
CA ALA A 114 -3.90 -16.85 -14.37
C ALA A 114 -3.24 -17.08 -13.00
N VAL A 115 -3.27 -16.10 -12.10
CA VAL A 115 -2.78 -16.24 -10.71
C VAL A 115 -3.49 -17.37 -9.99
N LEU A 116 -4.79 -17.57 -10.23
CA LEU A 116 -5.60 -18.59 -9.57
C LEU A 116 -5.54 -19.97 -10.26
N THR A 117 -5.19 -20.05 -11.56
CA THR A 117 -5.32 -21.29 -12.33
C THR A 117 -4.02 -21.87 -12.90
N THR A 118 -2.99 -21.05 -13.16
CA THR A 118 -1.85 -21.44 -13.99
C THR A 118 -0.76 -22.20 -13.25
N ALA A 119 -0.73 -22.18 -11.93
CA ALA A 119 0.10 -23.11 -11.17
C ALA A 119 -0.73 -24.32 -10.74
N PRO A 120 -0.18 -25.53 -10.67
CA PRO A 120 -0.85 -26.61 -9.93
C PRO A 120 -1.25 -26.16 -8.51
N ASP A 121 -0.72 -25.02 -8.07
CA ASP A 121 -0.82 -24.46 -6.73
C ASP A 121 -1.36 -23.02 -6.66
N GLY A 122 -1.97 -22.43 -7.70
CA GLY A 122 -2.38 -21.02 -7.68
C GLY A 122 -3.37 -20.67 -6.56
N HIS A 123 -4.44 -21.46 -6.40
CA HIS A 123 -5.32 -21.39 -5.23
C HIS A 123 -4.56 -21.76 -3.94
N ALA A 124 -3.73 -22.82 -3.98
CA ALA A 124 -2.95 -23.27 -2.84
C ALA A 124 -1.94 -22.22 -2.36
N GLU A 125 -1.44 -21.34 -3.24
CA GLU A 125 -0.57 -20.24 -2.82
C GLU A 125 -1.34 -19.16 -2.05
N VAL A 126 -2.54 -18.78 -2.52
CA VAL A 126 -3.43 -17.86 -1.78
C VAL A 126 -3.85 -18.48 -0.45
N ASP A 127 -4.24 -19.76 -0.46
CA ASP A 127 -4.63 -20.49 0.76
C ASP A 127 -3.48 -20.54 1.77
N ARG A 128 -2.25 -20.78 1.32
CA ARG A 128 -1.06 -20.77 2.20
C ARG A 128 -0.81 -19.39 2.85
N LEU A 129 -1.03 -18.30 2.09
CA LEU A 129 -0.91 -16.95 2.64
C LEU A 129 -2.00 -16.67 3.68
N LEU A 130 -3.24 -17.11 3.42
CA LEU A 130 -4.33 -17.00 4.38
C LEU A 130 -4.07 -17.88 5.63
N ASP A 131 -3.59 -19.11 5.47
CA ASP A 131 -3.22 -19.97 6.60
C ASP A 131 -2.09 -19.35 7.45
N ALA A 132 -1.10 -18.74 6.79
CA ALA A 132 -0.04 -18.03 7.47
C ALA A 132 -0.58 -16.84 8.29
N TYR A 133 -1.59 -16.12 7.78
CA TYR A 133 -2.27 -15.08 8.54
C TYR A 133 -2.89 -15.64 9.84
N PHE A 134 -3.65 -16.73 9.76
CA PHE A 134 -4.26 -17.37 10.94
C PHE A 134 -3.24 -17.97 11.90
N ALA A 135 -2.04 -18.30 11.43
CA ALA A 135 -0.93 -18.71 12.30
C ALA A 135 -0.32 -17.53 13.09
N LEU A 136 -0.45 -16.29 12.59
CA LEU A 136 0.09 -15.09 13.23
C LEU A 136 -0.90 -14.42 14.17
N GLU A 137 -2.20 -14.44 13.83
CA GLU A 137 -3.26 -13.77 14.59
C GLU A 137 -4.56 -14.58 14.59
N ASP A 138 -5.36 -14.42 15.64
CA ASP A 138 -6.74 -14.87 15.69
C ASP A 138 -7.69 -13.70 15.43
N PRO A 139 -8.25 -13.55 14.22
CA PRO A 139 -9.10 -12.41 13.89
C PRO A 139 -10.41 -12.36 14.66
N ARG A 140 -10.78 -13.45 15.34
CA ARG A 140 -11.97 -13.50 16.21
C ARG A 140 -11.80 -12.68 17.49
N LEU A 141 -10.55 -12.41 17.89
CA LEU A 141 -10.20 -11.64 19.07
C LEU A 141 -9.89 -10.17 18.77
N LEU A 142 -10.02 -9.76 17.51
CA LEU A 142 -9.64 -8.43 17.04
C LEU A 142 -10.86 -7.69 16.49
N GLU A 143 -11.00 -6.42 16.87
CA GLU A 143 -11.97 -5.50 16.30
C GLU A 143 -11.23 -4.27 15.75
N PRO A 144 -10.93 -4.26 14.45
CA PRO A 144 -10.27 -3.12 13.82
C PRO A 144 -11.10 -1.85 13.92
N GLU A 145 -10.47 -0.75 14.31
CA GLU A 145 -11.04 0.59 14.27
C GLU A 145 -11.18 1.09 12.82
N ALA A 146 -10.21 0.75 11.98
CA ALA A 146 -10.21 1.07 10.55
C ALA A 146 -9.50 -0.01 9.73
N ARG A 147 -9.92 -0.16 8.46
CA ARG A 147 -9.36 -1.11 7.49
C ARG A 147 -9.32 -0.47 6.12
N GLU A 148 -8.27 -0.78 5.32
CA GLU A 148 -8.04 -0.21 3.97
C GLU A 148 -8.36 1.30 3.93
N GLN A 149 -7.93 2.00 4.98
CA GLN A 149 -8.28 3.41 5.19
C GLN A 149 -7.35 4.31 4.38
N LEU A 150 -7.94 5.12 3.49
CA LEU A 150 -7.24 6.25 2.92
C LEU A 150 -6.90 7.27 4.01
N VAL A 151 -5.63 7.62 4.12
CA VAL A 151 -5.13 8.66 5.02
C VAL A 151 -4.42 9.74 4.20
N GLU A 152 -4.83 10.98 4.43
CA GLU A 152 -4.27 12.15 3.75
C GLU A 152 -4.04 13.27 4.76
N VAL A 153 -2.87 13.90 4.70
CA VAL A 153 -2.54 15.04 5.56
C VAL A 153 -1.50 15.93 4.84
N GLU A 154 -1.64 17.22 4.98
CA GLU A 154 -0.61 18.17 4.58
C GLU A 154 0.24 18.52 5.81
N ARG A 155 1.56 18.42 5.69
CA ARG A 155 2.49 18.84 6.73
C ARG A 155 2.56 20.36 6.80
N GLU A 156 2.98 20.92 7.94
CA GLU A 156 3.25 22.37 8.09
C GLU A 156 4.22 22.90 7.03
N SER A 157 5.11 22.06 6.52
CA SER A 157 6.03 22.38 5.43
C SER A 157 5.36 22.42 4.04
N GLY A 158 4.05 22.19 3.94
CA GLY A 158 3.30 22.14 2.69
C GLY A 158 3.47 20.83 1.92
N VAL A 159 4.02 19.76 2.53
CA VAL A 159 4.18 18.45 1.89
C VAL A 159 2.90 17.64 2.04
N PRO A 160 2.18 17.35 0.93
CA PRO A 160 1.00 16.50 0.98
C PRO A 160 1.42 15.03 1.07
N LEU A 161 0.99 14.36 2.12
CA LEU A 161 1.19 12.93 2.37
C LEU A 161 -0.11 12.17 2.14
N ARG A 162 -0.03 11.03 1.46
CA ARG A 162 -1.19 10.19 1.15
C ARG A 162 -0.81 8.71 1.16
N GLY A 163 -1.74 7.85 1.58
CA GLY A 163 -1.60 6.40 1.44
C GLY A 163 -2.79 5.65 2.01
N TYR A 164 -2.74 4.33 1.88
CA TYR A 164 -3.73 3.42 2.44
C TYR A 164 -3.11 2.65 3.59
N VAL A 165 -3.85 2.56 4.68
CA VAL A 165 -3.47 1.79 5.88
C VAL A 165 -4.30 0.52 5.89
N ASP A 166 -3.64 -0.64 5.88
CA ASP A 166 -4.33 -1.92 5.79
C ASP A 166 -5.27 -2.15 6.99
N ARG A 167 -4.76 -1.92 8.23
CA ARG A 167 -5.58 -2.07 9.43
C ARG A 167 -5.07 -1.21 10.60
N VAL A 168 -6.01 -0.64 11.34
CA VAL A 168 -5.78 0.04 12.62
C VAL A 168 -6.61 -0.64 13.70
N ASP A 169 -5.97 -1.11 14.76
CA ASP A 169 -6.63 -1.74 15.89
C ASP A 169 -6.58 -0.83 17.13
N ALA A 170 -7.70 -0.69 17.84
CA ALA A 170 -7.72 -0.10 19.17
C ALA A 170 -7.09 -1.05 20.19
N LEU A 171 -6.27 -0.53 21.10
CA LEU A 171 -5.65 -1.33 22.15
C LEU A 171 -6.40 -1.18 23.48
N ALA A 172 -6.60 -2.30 24.21
CA ALA A 172 -7.32 -2.33 25.49
C ALA A 172 -6.74 -1.35 26.54
N GLY A 173 -5.41 -1.13 26.52
CA GLY A 173 -4.72 -0.17 27.40
C GLY A 173 -4.72 1.28 26.88
N GLY A 174 -5.58 1.60 25.92
CA GLY A 174 -5.62 2.88 25.20
C GLY A 174 -4.52 3.00 24.15
N GLY A 175 -4.70 3.91 23.19
CA GLY A 175 -3.86 4.01 22.01
C GLY A 175 -4.30 3.05 20.91
N TYR A 176 -3.48 2.89 19.87
CA TYR A 176 -3.80 2.07 18.72
C TYR A 176 -2.55 1.41 18.14
N ARG A 177 -2.78 0.36 17.38
CA ARG A 177 -1.78 -0.40 16.63
C ARG A 177 -2.02 -0.22 15.14
N LEU A 178 -0.96 -0.03 14.39
CA LEU A 178 -0.96 -0.04 12.93
C LEU A 178 -0.48 -1.41 12.45
N VAL A 179 -1.22 -2.04 11.57
CA VAL A 179 -0.90 -3.35 10.98
C VAL A 179 -0.82 -3.22 9.47
N ASP A 180 0.18 -3.84 8.86
CA ASP A 180 0.39 -3.91 7.42
C ASP A 180 0.72 -5.34 7.01
N TYR A 181 0.03 -5.87 6.00
CA TYR A 181 0.20 -7.22 5.49
C TYR A 181 1.22 -7.26 4.36
N LYS A 182 2.10 -8.25 4.37
CA LYS A 182 3.10 -8.47 3.33
C LYS A 182 2.97 -9.88 2.77
N THR A 183 2.56 -9.99 1.51
CA THR A 183 2.44 -11.26 0.79
C THR A 183 3.76 -11.74 0.18
N GLY A 184 4.79 -10.89 0.15
CA GLY A 184 6.17 -11.25 -0.19
C GLY A 184 6.91 -11.90 0.97
N ALA A 185 8.09 -12.47 0.68
CA ALA A 185 8.97 -13.00 1.71
C ALA A 185 9.49 -11.87 2.63
N ALA A 186 9.71 -12.20 3.90
CA ALA A 186 10.34 -11.29 4.84
C ALA A 186 11.74 -10.91 4.33
N PRO A 187 12.10 -9.62 4.32
CA PRO A 187 13.42 -9.20 3.91
C PRO A 187 14.47 -9.69 4.92
N GLY A 188 15.65 -10.02 4.41
CA GLY A 188 16.79 -10.17 5.32
C GLY A 188 17.12 -8.84 6.02
N PRO A 189 17.91 -8.89 7.12
CA PRO A 189 18.19 -7.71 7.96
C PRO A 189 18.68 -6.47 7.19
N ALA A 190 19.42 -6.65 6.12
CA ALA A 190 19.92 -5.56 5.26
C ALA A 190 18.82 -4.85 4.45
N HIS A 191 17.64 -5.41 4.32
CA HIS A 191 16.55 -4.90 3.47
C HIS A 191 15.30 -4.48 4.25
N GLU A 192 15.29 -4.57 5.57
CA GLU A 192 14.18 -4.14 6.44
C GLU A 192 13.88 -2.64 6.33
N GLY A 193 14.86 -1.85 5.91
CA GLY A 193 14.75 -0.40 5.82
C GLY A 193 13.61 0.10 4.92
N ARG A 194 13.22 -0.64 3.86
CA ARG A 194 12.10 -0.24 2.99
C ARG A 194 10.76 -0.46 3.68
N ALA A 195 10.58 -1.61 4.31
CA ALA A 195 9.35 -1.92 5.05
C ALA A 195 9.20 -0.98 6.25
N LEU A 196 10.28 -0.73 6.99
CA LEU A 196 10.29 0.23 8.09
C LEU A 196 10.03 1.68 7.62
N PHE A 197 10.47 2.06 6.42
CA PHE A 197 10.17 3.37 5.83
C PHE A 197 8.65 3.55 5.64
N GLN A 198 7.97 2.56 5.07
CA GLN A 198 6.52 2.58 4.88
C GLN A 198 5.78 2.68 6.22
N MET A 199 6.18 1.88 7.20
CA MET A 199 5.57 1.92 8.54
C MET A 199 5.78 3.26 9.25
N LYS A 200 6.98 3.85 9.17
CA LYS A 200 7.24 5.20 9.70
C LYS A 200 6.41 6.25 8.98
N PHE A 201 6.20 6.10 7.67
CA PHE A 201 5.37 7.02 6.90
C PHE A 201 3.93 7.03 7.42
N TYR A 202 3.30 5.87 7.54
CA TYR A 202 1.93 5.77 8.05
C TYR A 202 1.82 6.17 9.52
N ALA A 203 2.81 5.79 10.34
CA ALA A 203 2.85 6.22 11.74
C ALA A 203 2.93 7.75 11.88
N LEU A 204 3.71 8.42 11.02
CA LEU A 204 3.78 9.89 10.98
C LEU A 204 2.46 10.49 10.52
N VAL A 205 1.85 9.97 9.46
CA VAL A 205 0.54 10.46 8.97
C VAL A 205 -0.51 10.35 10.07
N LEU A 206 -0.58 9.20 10.74
CA LEU A 206 -1.53 9.01 11.84
C LEU A 206 -1.19 9.85 13.08
N LEU A 207 0.10 10.09 13.37
CA LEU A 207 0.50 11.05 14.42
C LEU A 207 -0.03 12.45 14.11
N LEU A 208 0.09 12.91 12.87
CA LEU A 208 -0.38 14.23 12.44
C LEU A 208 -1.92 14.33 12.48
N LEU A 209 -2.62 13.27 12.07
CA LEU A 209 -4.09 13.25 12.04
C LEU A 209 -4.72 13.10 13.42
N ARG A 210 -4.09 12.30 14.31
CA ARG A 210 -4.68 11.91 15.61
C ARG A 210 -4.03 12.62 16.81
N GLY A 211 -2.98 13.41 16.58
CA GLY A 211 -2.20 14.09 17.63
C GLY A 211 -1.39 13.16 18.52
N ARG A 212 -1.35 11.85 18.22
CA ARG A 212 -0.59 10.83 18.97
C ARG A 212 -0.09 9.73 18.04
N ALA A 213 1.12 9.22 18.29
CA ALA A 213 1.68 8.11 17.55
C ALA A 213 0.96 6.78 17.87
N PRO A 214 0.94 5.81 16.94
CA PRO A 214 0.57 4.44 17.28
C PRO A 214 1.50 3.90 18.38
N ARG A 215 0.98 3.06 19.27
CA ARG A 215 1.82 2.39 20.27
C ARG A 215 2.65 1.27 19.67
N GLU A 216 2.11 0.62 18.64
CA GLU A 216 2.72 -0.53 18.00
C GLU A 216 2.58 -0.44 16.48
N LEU A 217 3.61 -0.89 15.78
CA LEU A 217 3.63 -1.10 14.33
C LEU A 217 3.87 -2.59 14.08
N HIS A 218 2.96 -3.25 13.40
CA HIS A 218 3.05 -4.67 13.07
C HIS A 218 3.17 -4.85 11.56
N LEU A 219 4.23 -5.53 11.11
CA LEU A 219 4.37 -6.05 9.76
C LEU A 219 4.14 -7.55 9.79
N LEU A 220 3.09 -8.01 9.15
CA LEU A 220 2.73 -9.43 9.09
C LEU A 220 3.13 -9.99 7.74
N TYR A 221 4.26 -10.70 7.69
CA TYR A 221 4.72 -11.41 6.51
C TYR A 221 4.00 -12.75 6.40
N LEU A 222 3.23 -12.92 5.34
CA LEU A 222 2.40 -14.10 5.12
C LEU A 222 3.14 -15.18 4.30
N ASN A 223 4.16 -14.80 3.54
CA ASN A 223 5.01 -15.77 2.85
C ASN A 223 6.20 -16.17 3.74
N GLY A 224 6.00 -17.21 4.56
CA GLY A 224 6.85 -17.57 5.69
C GLY A 224 6.42 -16.77 6.93
N PRO A 225 5.43 -17.29 7.70
CA PRO A 225 4.74 -16.50 8.71
C PRO A 225 5.71 -15.89 9.74
N LEU A 226 5.82 -14.56 9.68
CA LEU A 226 6.68 -13.78 10.56
C LEU A 226 6.00 -12.45 10.90
N ALA A 227 5.90 -12.13 12.18
CA ALA A 227 5.45 -10.83 12.65
C ALA A 227 6.64 -9.99 13.15
N LEU A 228 6.92 -8.87 12.46
CA LEU A 228 7.86 -7.87 12.96
C LEU A 228 7.06 -6.79 13.71
N ARG A 229 7.49 -6.48 14.91
CA ARG A 229 6.84 -5.52 15.81
C ARG A 229 7.80 -4.42 16.19
N PHE A 230 7.33 -3.18 16.10
CA PHE A 230 8.11 -1.99 16.44
C PHE A 230 7.29 -1.08 17.32
N THR A 231 7.96 -0.41 18.25
CA THR A 231 7.38 0.70 19.02
C THR A 231 7.90 2.00 18.43
N PRO A 232 7.05 2.82 17.81
CA PRO A 232 7.50 4.09 17.24
C PRO A 232 7.78 5.10 18.35
N ASP A 233 8.80 5.92 18.12
CA ASP A 233 9.16 7.08 18.94
C ASP A 233 8.72 8.34 18.20
N GLU A 234 7.96 9.23 18.86
CA GLU A 234 7.42 10.44 18.21
C GLU A 234 8.51 11.39 17.73
N GLU A 235 9.62 11.50 18.46
CA GLU A 235 10.72 12.36 18.03
C GLU A 235 11.39 11.79 16.77
N GLN A 236 11.55 10.45 16.72
CA GLN A 236 12.02 9.80 15.49
C GLN A 236 11.07 10.00 14.32
N LEU A 237 9.75 9.95 14.55
CA LEU A 237 8.75 10.22 13.51
C LEU A 237 8.82 11.67 13.02
N ARG A 238 8.99 12.64 13.92
CA ARG A 238 9.18 14.05 13.52
C ARG A 238 10.47 14.26 12.75
N ARG A 239 11.59 13.60 13.15
CA ARG A 239 12.84 13.61 12.37
C ARG A 239 12.66 12.98 11.01
N PHE A 240 11.94 11.87 10.92
CA PHE A 240 11.58 11.22 9.66
C PHE A 240 10.75 12.16 8.77
N GLY A 241 9.86 12.96 9.35
CA GLY A 241 9.12 14.00 8.63
C GLY A 241 10.04 14.98 7.90
N ARG A 242 11.16 15.43 8.50
CA ARG A 242 12.14 16.28 7.82
C ARG A 242 12.81 15.59 6.62
N THR A 243 12.96 14.27 6.68
CA THR A 243 13.44 13.49 5.52
C THR A 243 12.43 13.51 4.37
N LEU A 244 11.13 13.45 4.68
CA LEU A 244 10.07 13.58 3.66
C LEU A 244 10.02 15.01 3.09
N ASP A 245 10.24 16.04 3.91
CA ASP A 245 10.30 17.43 3.46
C ASP A 245 11.46 17.61 2.46
N ALA A 246 12.65 17.11 2.78
CA ALA A 246 13.82 17.17 1.89
C ALA A 246 13.59 16.38 0.59
N LEU A 247 12.95 15.21 0.68
CA LEU A 247 12.62 14.40 -0.48
C LEU A 247 11.63 15.13 -1.40
N TRP A 248 10.59 15.73 -0.82
CA TRP A 248 9.60 16.50 -1.58
C TRP A 248 10.22 17.73 -2.22
N ALA A 249 11.09 18.44 -1.52
CA ALA A 249 11.84 19.57 -2.10
C ALA A 249 12.67 19.15 -3.32
N ALA A 250 13.34 17.99 -3.25
CA ALA A 250 14.07 17.43 -4.39
C ALA A 250 13.16 17.05 -5.56
N ILE A 251 11.99 16.44 -5.27
CA ILE A 251 10.98 16.12 -6.29
C ILE A 251 10.47 17.40 -6.95
N ARG A 252 10.16 18.43 -6.18
CA ARG A 252 9.69 19.73 -6.68
C ARG A 252 10.75 20.44 -7.53
N ALA A 253 12.01 20.39 -7.12
CA ALA A 253 13.13 20.96 -7.89
C ALA A 253 13.28 20.26 -9.24
N ALA A 254 13.23 18.92 -9.27
CA ALA A 254 13.24 18.15 -10.51
C ALA A 254 12.00 18.47 -11.38
N GLY A 255 10.85 18.64 -10.76
CA GLY A 255 9.59 19.00 -11.44
C GLY A 255 9.63 20.38 -12.07
N ALA A 256 10.24 21.36 -11.41
CA ALA A 256 10.35 22.73 -11.93
C ALA A 256 11.23 22.82 -13.19
N THR A 257 12.26 21.99 -13.29
CA THR A 257 13.20 21.96 -14.43
C THR A 257 12.85 20.91 -15.49
N GLY A 258 12.03 19.90 -15.12
CA GLY A 258 11.81 18.71 -15.94
C GLY A 258 12.99 17.72 -15.92
N GLU A 259 14.04 17.99 -15.13
CA GLU A 259 15.25 17.16 -15.05
C GLU A 259 15.10 16.03 -14.05
N PHE A 260 14.56 14.91 -14.51
CA PHE A 260 14.49 13.65 -13.75
C PHE A 260 15.58 12.70 -14.23
N ARG A 261 16.74 12.75 -13.59
CA ARG A 261 17.90 11.96 -14.01
C ARG A 261 17.72 10.47 -13.73
N PRO A 262 18.06 9.56 -14.68
CA PRO A 262 18.09 8.14 -14.38
C PRO A 262 19.19 7.83 -13.34
N ASN A 263 18.94 6.85 -12.51
CA ASN A 263 19.88 6.31 -11.53
C ASN A 263 20.13 4.82 -11.82
N PRO A 264 21.07 4.47 -12.73
CA PRO A 264 21.35 3.09 -13.09
C PRO A 264 21.80 2.25 -11.89
N GLY A 265 21.26 1.03 -11.80
CA GLY A 265 21.60 0.08 -10.74
C GLY A 265 21.03 -1.31 -11.01
N PRO A 266 21.21 -2.26 -10.08
CA PRO A 266 20.77 -3.65 -10.26
C PRO A 266 19.28 -3.80 -10.59
N LEU A 267 18.44 -2.90 -10.07
CA LEU A 267 16.99 -2.91 -10.30
C LEU A 267 16.59 -2.50 -11.73
N CYS A 268 17.51 -1.99 -12.54
CA CYS A 268 17.23 -1.69 -13.95
C CYS A 268 16.96 -2.95 -14.79
N ALA A 269 17.43 -4.12 -14.34
CA ALA A 269 17.16 -5.38 -15.05
C ALA A 269 15.66 -5.74 -15.07
N SER A 270 14.91 -5.35 -14.04
CA SER A 270 13.47 -5.57 -13.91
C SER A 270 12.64 -4.31 -14.13
N CYS A 271 13.23 -3.21 -14.60
CA CYS A 271 12.52 -1.95 -14.82
C CYS A 271 11.65 -2.02 -16.09
N THR A 272 10.34 -1.89 -15.94
CA THR A 272 9.35 -1.90 -17.03
C THR A 272 9.55 -0.75 -18.03
N HIS A 273 10.15 0.35 -17.57
CA HIS A 273 10.43 1.53 -18.39
C HIS A 273 11.86 1.59 -18.97
N ARG A 274 12.62 0.50 -18.86
CA ARG A 274 14.01 0.46 -19.36
C ARG A 274 14.14 0.90 -20.82
N VAL A 275 13.18 0.51 -21.67
CA VAL A 275 13.15 0.85 -23.10
C VAL A 275 12.99 2.35 -23.37
N ARG A 276 12.60 3.14 -22.38
CA ARG A 276 12.46 4.60 -22.46
C ARG A 276 13.56 5.34 -21.68
N CYS A 277 14.51 4.59 -21.13
CA CYS A 277 15.53 5.18 -20.25
C CYS A 277 16.76 5.61 -21.03
N PRO A 278 17.20 6.88 -20.94
CA PRO A 278 18.40 7.38 -21.63
C PRO A 278 19.68 6.65 -21.22
N ALA A 279 19.74 6.07 -20.04
CA ALA A 279 20.88 5.26 -19.61
C ALA A 279 20.99 3.93 -20.38
N TRP A 280 19.99 3.57 -21.19
CA TRP A 280 19.89 2.38 -22.01
C TRP A 280 19.46 2.72 -23.45
N ASP A 281 19.92 3.88 -23.95
CA ASP A 281 19.64 4.39 -25.31
C ASP A 281 18.14 4.60 -25.62
N GLY A 282 17.29 4.61 -24.59
CA GLY A 282 15.87 4.91 -24.73
C GLY A 282 15.57 6.41 -24.71
N VAL A 283 14.40 6.79 -25.22
CA VAL A 283 13.92 8.16 -25.21
C VAL A 283 12.65 8.25 -24.36
N PRO A 284 12.66 8.99 -23.23
CA PRO A 284 11.45 9.21 -22.45
C PRO A 284 10.48 10.11 -23.24
N PRO A 285 9.18 10.07 -22.92
CA PRO A 285 8.24 11.02 -23.50
C PRO A 285 8.62 12.48 -23.16
N PRO A 286 8.17 13.46 -23.95
CA PRO A 286 8.32 14.86 -23.58
C PRO A 286 7.79 15.12 -22.16
N TYR A 287 8.48 15.95 -21.39
CA TYR A 287 8.02 16.27 -20.03
C TYR A 287 6.69 17.07 -20.10
N PRO A 288 5.60 16.59 -19.48
CA PRO A 288 4.31 17.26 -19.59
C PRO A 288 4.17 18.53 -18.73
N GLY A 289 5.20 18.87 -17.94
CA GLY A 289 5.13 19.88 -16.92
C GLY A 289 4.80 19.29 -15.53
N TRP A 290 5.05 20.11 -14.49
CA TRP A 290 4.61 19.75 -13.15
C TRP A 290 3.09 19.86 -13.06
N PRO A 291 2.38 18.87 -12.52
CA PRO A 291 0.94 18.95 -12.37
C PRO A 291 0.56 20.11 -11.43
N GLU A 292 -0.08 21.12 -11.98
CA GLU A 292 -0.60 22.25 -11.19
C GLU A 292 -1.77 21.78 -10.33
N PRO A 293 -1.93 22.36 -9.11
CA PRO A 293 -3.16 22.15 -8.35
C PRO A 293 -4.32 22.80 -9.11
N GLY A 294 -5.29 22.01 -9.53
CA GLY A 294 -6.56 22.50 -10.07
C GLY A 294 -7.39 23.24 -9.01
#